data_6414fe2d8cd05511749c978df1d27123
#
_entry.id   6414fe2d8cd05511749c978df1d27123
#
_cell.length_a   1.000
_cell.length_b   1.000
_cell.length_c   1.000
_cell.angle_alpha   90.00
_cell.angle_beta   90.00
_cell.angle_gamma   90.00
#
_symmetry.space_group_name_H-M   'P 1'
#
loop_
_entity.id
_entity.type
_entity.pdbx_description
1 polymer ?
#
loop_
_entity_poly.entity_id
_entity_poly.type
_entity_poly.pdbx_seq_one_letter_code
_entity_poly.pdbx_strand_id
1 'polypeptide(L)'
;GVILIAAAGNDNTNQQFYPAAYDNVVSVAATTNGDAKSSFSQYGTWIDVSAPGSQILSTNEGTGYSMSQGTSMASPMVASLVGLMISHAPSASPSDIVGCLLSSADNIESANPNYQGQLGSGRINAEEALICLNAFTYSLDAGITNIFSPEGQLCTATVNPEFELRNYGSQTLSSVTITYQYDGGTNQTINWTGSLAQSEVETISLPTETLGTGPHTLTVSCTSPNGSADQNNSNNSQNTSFNIIPTGQIATIEVTTDCWGSEVQWNITEPGGTEILATGGPYTDI
;
A
#
# COMPACT_ATOMS: atom_id res chain seq x y z
N GLY A 1 -5.98 27.16 -12.70
CA GLY A 1 -4.77 26.96 -13.52
C GLY A 1 -4.85 25.67 -14.32
N VAL A 2 -3.83 25.39 -15.13
CA VAL A 2 -3.71 24.17 -15.93
C VAL A 2 -2.42 23.46 -15.52
N ILE A 3 -2.47 22.13 -15.33
CA ILE A 3 -1.28 21.31 -15.12
C ILE A 3 -0.96 20.63 -16.46
N LEU A 4 0.24 20.87 -16.97
CA LEU A 4 0.73 20.29 -18.21
C LEU A 4 1.58 19.05 -17.90
N ILE A 5 1.29 17.94 -18.57
CA ILE A 5 1.97 16.65 -18.37
C ILE A 5 2.40 16.15 -19.74
N ALA A 6 3.66 15.73 -19.88
CA ALA A 6 4.19 15.26 -21.15
C ALA A 6 5.12 14.06 -21.01
N ALA A 7 5.08 13.21 -22.02
CA ALA A 7 5.92 12.04 -22.16
C ALA A 7 7.38 12.43 -22.42
N ALA A 8 8.34 11.82 -21.71
CA ALA A 8 9.76 12.16 -21.76
C ALA A 8 10.45 11.76 -23.07
N GLY A 9 9.90 10.81 -23.83
CA GLY A 9 10.50 10.30 -25.07
C GLY A 9 11.00 8.86 -24.95
N ASN A 10 11.30 8.23 -26.10
CA ASN A 10 11.54 6.80 -26.18
C ASN A 10 12.88 6.41 -26.85
N ASP A 11 13.87 7.29 -26.82
CA ASP A 11 15.15 7.08 -27.49
C ASP A 11 16.26 6.54 -26.55
N ASN A 12 15.92 6.25 -25.28
CA ASN A 12 16.85 5.77 -24.27
C ASN A 12 18.09 6.67 -24.11
N THR A 13 17.89 7.98 -24.08
CA THR A 13 18.96 8.97 -23.92
C THR A 13 18.63 9.93 -22.76
N ASN A 14 19.62 10.71 -22.33
CA ASN A 14 19.43 11.78 -21.34
C ASN A 14 19.18 13.15 -21.99
N GLN A 15 19.00 13.18 -23.31
CA GLN A 15 18.70 14.42 -24.02
C GLN A 15 17.29 14.89 -23.68
N GLN A 16 17.15 16.18 -23.49
CA GLN A 16 15.86 16.82 -23.26
C GLN A 16 14.95 16.66 -24.47
N PHE A 17 13.71 16.28 -24.21
CA PHE A 17 12.68 16.11 -25.22
C PHE A 17 11.51 17.07 -24.95
N TYR A 18 11.11 17.79 -25.97
CA TYR A 18 10.06 18.79 -25.85
C TYR A 18 8.72 18.27 -26.38
N PRO A 19 7.58 18.62 -25.68
CA PRO A 19 7.42 19.67 -24.69
C PRO A 19 7.76 19.26 -23.22
N ALA A 20 8.13 18.00 -22.93
CA ALA A 20 8.31 17.52 -21.57
C ALA A 20 9.38 18.30 -20.79
N ALA A 21 10.44 18.74 -21.47
CA ALA A 21 11.55 19.46 -20.83
C ALA A 21 11.33 20.98 -20.71
N TYR A 22 10.13 21.50 -20.98
CA TYR A 22 9.82 22.90 -20.69
C TYR A 22 9.54 23.11 -19.21
N ASP A 23 9.91 24.26 -18.70
CA ASP A 23 9.51 24.71 -17.37
C ASP A 23 7.99 24.65 -17.19
N ASN A 24 7.53 24.22 -15.99
CA ASN A 24 6.12 24.06 -15.63
C ASN A 24 5.36 22.95 -16.43
N VAL A 25 6.05 22.06 -17.10
CA VAL A 25 5.51 20.82 -17.64
C VAL A 25 6.02 19.66 -16.79
N VAL A 26 5.12 18.82 -16.31
CA VAL A 26 5.49 17.58 -15.59
C VAL A 26 5.98 16.55 -16.61
N SER A 27 7.28 16.31 -16.59
CA SER A 27 7.95 15.33 -17.47
C SER A 27 7.84 13.91 -16.90
N VAL A 28 7.40 12.96 -17.73
CA VAL A 28 7.08 11.60 -17.28
C VAL A 28 7.95 10.56 -17.98
N ALA A 29 8.81 9.87 -17.22
CA ALA A 29 9.54 8.69 -17.67
C ALA A 29 8.69 7.41 -17.52
N ALA A 30 9.11 6.33 -18.18
CA ALA A 30 8.41 5.05 -18.17
C ALA A 30 9.15 3.99 -17.35
N THR A 31 8.39 3.26 -16.49
CA THR A 31 8.87 2.07 -15.78
C THR A 31 8.20 0.79 -16.26
N THR A 32 8.82 -0.34 -15.92
CA THR A 32 8.23 -1.68 -15.98
C THR A 32 7.38 -1.93 -14.72
N ASN A 33 6.69 -3.06 -14.65
CA ASN A 33 5.95 -3.51 -13.46
C ASN A 33 6.84 -3.87 -12.25
N GLY A 34 8.15 -3.99 -12.45
CA GLY A 34 9.15 -4.19 -11.38
C GLY A 34 9.94 -2.94 -11.05
N ASP A 35 9.41 -1.75 -11.33
CA ASP A 35 9.99 -0.43 -11.06
C ASP A 35 11.31 -0.13 -11.78
N ALA A 36 11.79 -1.03 -12.63
CA ALA A 36 12.95 -0.75 -13.48
C ALA A 36 12.57 0.26 -14.58
N LYS A 37 13.48 1.17 -14.91
CA LYS A 37 13.35 2.05 -16.08
C LYS A 37 13.08 1.21 -17.33
N SER A 38 12.03 1.52 -18.06
CA SER A 38 11.78 0.88 -19.35
C SER A 38 12.96 1.11 -20.32
N SER A 39 13.35 0.06 -21.06
CA SER A 39 14.57 0.07 -21.88
C SER A 39 14.61 1.22 -22.91
N PHE A 40 13.46 1.67 -23.36
CA PHE A 40 13.29 2.77 -24.30
C PHE A 40 13.21 4.15 -23.64
N SER A 41 12.81 4.23 -22.33
CA SER A 41 12.51 5.51 -21.69
C SER A 41 13.71 6.45 -21.68
N GLN A 42 13.48 7.71 -22.03
CA GLN A 42 14.40 8.79 -21.72
C GLN A 42 14.53 8.97 -20.22
N TYR A 43 15.64 9.53 -19.80
CA TYR A 43 16.04 9.74 -18.42
C TYR A 43 16.90 11.01 -18.31
N GLY A 44 17.10 11.50 -17.11
CA GLY A 44 17.91 12.69 -16.84
C GLY A 44 17.38 13.48 -15.65
N THR A 45 18.16 14.45 -15.20
CA THR A 45 17.82 15.32 -14.06
C THR A 45 16.63 16.27 -14.36
N TRP A 46 16.16 16.29 -15.58
CA TRP A 46 15.00 17.08 -16.04
C TRP A 46 13.69 16.29 -16.00
N ILE A 47 13.74 15.02 -15.62
CA ILE A 47 12.54 14.20 -15.38
C ILE A 47 11.96 14.56 -14.00
N ASP A 48 10.65 14.77 -13.94
CA ASP A 48 9.95 15.09 -12.70
C ASP A 48 9.43 13.83 -11.99
N VAL A 49 8.88 12.87 -12.75
CA VAL A 49 8.28 11.66 -12.17
C VAL A 49 8.29 10.52 -13.18
N SER A 50 8.17 9.30 -12.68
CA SER A 50 8.04 8.08 -13.47
C SER A 50 6.67 7.44 -13.29
N ALA A 51 6.20 6.71 -14.30
CA ALA A 51 4.95 5.94 -14.21
C ALA A 51 5.05 4.65 -15.05
N PRO A 52 4.20 3.64 -14.78
CA PRO A 52 4.14 2.43 -15.60
C PRO A 52 3.92 2.77 -17.07
N GLY A 53 4.82 2.29 -17.94
CA GLY A 53 4.79 2.54 -19.38
C GLY A 53 5.16 1.34 -20.23
N SER A 54 5.41 0.17 -19.64
CA SER A 54 5.66 -1.09 -20.32
C SER A 54 4.52 -2.07 -20.12
N GLN A 55 4.09 -2.74 -21.19
CA GLN A 55 3.01 -3.73 -21.19
C GLN A 55 1.69 -3.18 -20.63
N ILE A 56 1.30 -2.01 -21.05
CA ILE A 56 0.06 -1.36 -20.62
C ILE A 56 -1.08 -1.85 -21.50
N LEU A 57 -2.04 -2.55 -20.86
CA LEU A 57 -3.28 -2.99 -21.53
C LEU A 57 -4.24 -1.80 -21.63
N SER A 58 -4.68 -1.47 -22.81
CA SER A 58 -5.64 -0.40 -23.05
C SER A 58 -6.57 -0.75 -24.21
N THR A 59 -7.65 0.02 -24.34
CA THR A 59 -8.53 -0.04 -25.52
C THR A 59 -7.74 0.32 -26.77
N ASN A 60 -8.11 -0.32 -27.87
CA ASN A 60 -7.52 -0.04 -29.18
C ASN A 60 -8.61 0.35 -30.18
N GLU A 61 -8.22 0.68 -31.39
CA GLU A 61 -9.11 0.99 -32.47
C GLU A 61 -10.11 -0.17 -32.71
N GLY A 62 -11.40 0.14 -32.70
CA GLY A 62 -12.48 -0.86 -32.77
C GLY A 62 -13.01 -1.25 -31.39
N THR A 63 -13.22 -2.56 -31.14
CA THR A 63 -13.82 -3.10 -29.91
C THR A 63 -12.87 -3.94 -29.07
N GLY A 64 -11.58 -3.84 -29.32
CA GLY A 64 -10.56 -4.70 -28.71
C GLY A 64 -9.72 -4.00 -27.65
N TYR A 65 -8.81 -4.80 -27.10
CA TYR A 65 -7.76 -4.37 -26.18
C TYR A 65 -6.41 -4.82 -26.76
N SER A 66 -5.38 -4.02 -26.53
CA SER A 66 -4.00 -4.40 -26.90
C SER A 66 -3.00 -3.90 -25.87
N MET A 67 -1.86 -4.61 -25.82
CA MET A 67 -0.73 -4.18 -25.02
C MET A 67 0.07 -3.13 -25.80
N SER A 68 0.38 -2.03 -25.16
CA SER A 68 1.24 -0.96 -25.71
C SER A 68 2.34 -0.60 -24.71
N GLN A 69 3.39 0.05 -25.21
CA GLN A 69 4.50 0.53 -24.40
C GLN A 69 5.01 1.88 -24.89
N GLY A 70 5.53 2.68 -23.99
CA GLY A 70 6.06 4.00 -24.28
C GLY A 70 5.89 4.96 -23.11
N THR A 71 6.65 6.03 -23.07
CA THR A 71 6.37 7.17 -22.19
C THR A 71 5.02 7.82 -22.53
N SER A 72 4.50 7.58 -23.75
CA SER A 72 3.13 7.93 -24.16
C SER A 72 2.04 7.14 -23.42
N MET A 73 2.37 5.99 -22.79
CA MET A 73 1.47 5.23 -21.90
C MET A 73 1.67 5.64 -20.45
N ALA A 74 2.87 6.07 -20.07
CA ALA A 74 3.17 6.56 -18.73
C ALA A 74 2.53 7.93 -18.46
N SER A 75 2.62 8.88 -19.40
CA SER A 75 2.09 10.25 -19.20
C SER A 75 0.57 10.29 -18.95
N PRO A 76 -0.30 9.52 -19.62
CA PRO A 76 -1.73 9.50 -19.29
C PRO A 76 -2.05 8.87 -17.93
N MET A 77 -1.20 7.98 -17.40
CA MET A 77 -1.34 7.48 -16.04
C MET A 77 -1.17 8.61 -15.03
N VAL A 78 -0.15 9.45 -15.21
CA VAL A 78 0.05 10.66 -14.39
C VAL A 78 -1.11 11.65 -14.57
N ALA A 79 -1.57 11.88 -15.80
CA ALA A 79 -2.69 12.77 -16.08
C ALA A 79 -3.99 12.29 -15.43
N SER A 80 -4.23 10.98 -15.42
CA SER A 80 -5.39 10.37 -14.76
C SER A 80 -5.31 10.52 -13.25
N LEU A 81 -4.14 10.32 -12.65
CA LEU A 81 -3.93 10.55 -11.23
C LEU A 81 -4.17 12.02 -10.87
N VAL A 82 -3.60 12.96 -11.63
CA VAL A 82 -3.82 14.40 -11.41
C VAL A 82 -5.31 14.76 -11.52
N GLY A 83 -6.04 14.16 -12.47
CA GLY A 83 -7.49 14.33 -12.57
C GLY A 83 -8.24 13.83 -11.33
N LEU A 84 -7.82 12.69 -10.78
CA LEU A 84 -8.35 12.14 -9.52
C LEU A 84 -8.02 13.06 -8.34
N MET A 85 -6.78 13.56 -8.25
CA MET A 85 -6.33 14.48 -7.21
C MET A 85 -7.13 15.79 -7.22
N ILE A 86 -7.39 16.37 -8.40
CA ILE A 86 -8.23 17.58 -8.54
C ILE A 86 -9.66 17.29 -8.08
N SER A 87 -10.21 16.13 -8.42
CA SER A 87 -11.55 15.73 -7.98
C SER A 87 -11.64 15.54 -6.47
N HIS A 88 -10.56 15.02 -5.85
CA HIS A 88 -10.47 14.78 -4.40
C HIS A 88 -10.34 16.09 -3.62
N ALA A 89 -9.51 17.02 -4.07
CA ALA A 89 -9.26 18.32 -3.44
C ALA A 89 -9.45 19.48 -4.43
N PRO A 90 -10.71 19.83 -4.77
CA PRO A 90 -10.99 20.87 -5.77
C PRO A 90 -10.49 22.27 -5.40
N SER A 91 -10.22 22.52 -4.12
CA SER A 91 -9.70 23.78 -3.59
C SER A 91 -8.16 23.86 -3.63
N ALA A 92 -7.46 22.73 -3.83
CA ALA A 92 -6.00 22.72 -3.91
C ALA A 92 -5.52 23.47 -5.16
N SER A 93 -4.44 24.24 -5.01
CA SER A 93 -3.85 24.93 -6.15
C SER A 93 -3.12 23.94 -7.09
N PRO A 94 -2.89 24.26 -8.36
CA PRO A 94 -2.06 23.45 -9.24
C PRO A 94 -0.67 23.15 -8.68
N SER A 95 -0.07 24.07 -7.95
CA SER A 95 1.23 23.87 -7.28
C SER A 95 1.13 22.86 -6.14
N ASP A 96 0.05 22.87 -5.36
CA ASP A 96 -0.16 21.89 -4.28
C ASP A 96 -0.36 20.48 -4.85
N ILE A 97 -1.15 20.35 -5.92
CA ILE A 97 -1.37 19.08 -6.61
C ILE A 97 -0.07 18.52 -7.18
N VAL A 98 0.73 19.33 -7.89
CA VAL A 98 2.02 18.90 -8.41
C VAL A 98 3.00 18.59 -7.26
N GLY A 99 3.02 19.40 -6.21
CA GLY A 99 3.81 19.16 -5.02
C GLY A 99 3.49 17.80 -4.38
N CYS A 100 2.22 17.49 -4.17
CA CYS A 100 1.78 16.21 -3.65
C CYS A 100 2.08 15.04 -4.60
N LEU A 101 1.87 15.21 -5.91
CA LEU A 101 2.21 14.20 -6.91
C LEU A 101 3.68 13.78 -6.83
N LEU A 102 4.59 14.75 -6.72
CA LEU A 102 6.02 14.50 -6.71
C LEU A 102 6.52 13.99 -5.36
N SER A 103 6.05 14.56 -4.25
CA SER A 103 6.52 14.19 -2.91
C SER A 103 6.02 12.82 -2.45
N SER A 104 4.92 12.32 -3.00
CA SER A 104 4.32 11.03 -2.69
C SER A 104 4.82 9.88 -3.55
N ALA A 105 5.70 10.14 -4.53
CA ALA A 105 6.20 9.10 -5.43
C ALA A 105 7.06 8.07 -4.70
N ASP A 106 6.88 6.80 -5.02
CA ASP A 106 7.69 5.70 -4.48
C ASP A 106 9.13 5.80 -4.98
N ASN A 107 10.08 5.67 -4.09
CA ASN A 107 11.49 5.66 -4.44
C ASN A 107 11.84 4.38 -5.21
N ILE A 108 12.29 4.51 -6.45
CA ILE A 108 12.66 3.40 -7.34
C ILE A 108 14.17 3.30 -7.60
N GLU A 109 15.00 4.00 -6.85
CA GLU A 109 16.45 4.06 -7.06
C GLU A 109 17.13 2.71 -6.88
N SER A 110 16.65 1.88 -5.94
CA SER A 110 17.17 0.53 -5.72
C SER A 110 17.01 -0.39 -6.92
N ALA A 111 15.91 -0.23 -7.68
CA ALA A 111 15.67 -0.95 -8.93
C ALA A 111 16.45 -0.35 -10.12
N ASN A 112 17.04 0.86 -9.96
CA ASN A 112 17.66 1.64 -11.03
C ASN A 112 19.06 2.17 -10.66
N PRO A 113 20.01 1.35 -10.23
CA PRO A 113 21.31 1.81 -9.70
C PRO A 113 22.13 2.62 -10.72
N ASN A 114 21.91 2.45 -12.02
CA ASN A 114 22.59 3.18 -13.08
C ASN A 114 21.92 4.51 -13.46
N TYR A 115 20.79 4.85 -12.86
CA TYR A 115 19.96 6.02 -13.21
C TYR A 115 19.58 6.85 -11.97
N GLN A 116 20.40 6.80 -10.92
CA GLN A 116 20.13 7.54 -9.69
C GLN A 116 19.99 9.04 -9.95
N GLY A 117 18.91 9.64 -9.40
CA GLY A 117 18.57 11.05 -9.60
C GLY A 117 18.14 11.40 -11.03
N GLN A 118 17.84 10.42 -11.90
CA GLN A 118 17.52 10.63 -13.31
C GLN A 118 16.14 10.15 -13.74
N LEU A 119 15.33 9.70 -12.79
CA LEU A 119 13.96 9.20 -13.02
C LEU A 119 12.92 10.01 -12.24
N GLY A 120 13.28 11.25 -11.90
CA GLY A 120 12.44 12.16 -11.13
C GLY A 120 12.31 11.73 -9.68
N SER A 121 11.21 12.10 -9.05
CA SER A 121 10.91 11.77 -7.64
C SER A 121 10.68 10.27 -7.41
N GLY A 122 10.44 9.49 -8.47
CA GLY A 122 10.15 8.07 -8.42
C GLY A 122 8.89 7.69 -9.19
N ARG A 123 8.30 6.52 -8.91
CA ARG A 123 7.06 6.07 -9.53
C ARG A 123 5.87 6.69 -8.81
N ILE A 124 4.88 7.21 -9.56
CA ILE A 124 3.64 7.73 -8.99
C ILE A 124 2.99 6.71 -8.03
N ASN A 125 2.49 7.23 -6.90
CA ASN A 125 1.71 6.49 -5.90
C ASN A 125 0.38 7.23 -5.68
N ALA A 126 -0.71 6.62 -6.15
CA ALA A 126 -2.02 7.26 -6.12
C ALA A 126 -2.55 7.42 -4.69
N GLU A 127 -2.32 6.44 -3.82
CA GLU A 127 -2.77 6.47 -2.44
C GLU A 127 -2.07 7.59 -1.68
N GLU A 128 -0.74 7.63 -1.69
CA GLU A 128 0.03 8.64 -0.98
C GLU A 128 -0.20 10.05 -1.53
N ALA A 129 -0.44 10.19 -2.85
CA ALA A 129 -0.77 11.47 -3.47
C ALA A 129 -2.12 12.02 -2.97
N LEU A 130 -3.13 11.18 -2.82
CA LEU A 130 -4.42 11.57 -2.26
C LEU A 130 -4.33 11.88 -0.77
N ILE A 131 -3.55 11.10 -0.01
CA ILE A 131 -3.30 11.35 1.42
C ILE A 131 -2.57 12.68 1.62
N CYS A 132 -1.57 12.99 0.80
CA CYS A 132 -0.91 14.29 0.83
C CYS A 132 -1.91 15.44 0.66
N LEU A 133 -2.90 15.27 -0.23
CA LEU A 133 -3.93 16.28 -0.47
C LEU A 133 -4.95 16.42 0.66
N ASN A 134 -5.08 15.44 1.56
CA ASN A 134 -5.92 15.57 2.75
C ASN A 134 -5.49 16.79 3.61
N ALA A 135 -4.20 17.16 3.57
CA ALA A 135 -3.71 18.39 4.20
C ALA A 135 -4.44 19.66 3.75
N PHE A 136 -4.96 19.67 2.53
CA PHE A 136 -5.70 20.79 1.95
C PHE A 136 -7.23 20.64 2.16
N THR A 137 -7.66 19.48 2.67
CA THR A 137 -9.06 19.16 2.91
C THR A 137 -9.37 19.07 4.40
N TYR A 138 -8.50 18.40 5.17
CA TYR A 138 -8.71 18.14 6.59
C TYR A 138 -7.48 18.54 7.41
N SER A 139 -7.70 19.30 8.47
CA SER A 139 -6.63 19.63 9.42
C SER A 139 -6.49 18.59 10.53
N LEU A 140 -7.60 17.95 10.89
CA LEU A 140 -7.68 16.90 11.90
C LEU A 140 -8.42 15.69 11.30
N ASP A 141 -7.68 14.62 11.05
CA ASP A 141 -8.17 13.37 10.47
C ASP A 141 -7.25 12.24 10.94
N ALA A 142 -7.77 11.33 11.73
CA ALA A 142 -7.07 10.12 12.19
C ALA A 142 -7.80 8.89 11.67
N GLY A 143 -7.09 7.87 11.22
CA GLY A 143 -7.73 6.68 10.68
C GLY A 143 -7.02 5.38 11.08
N ILE A 144 -7.75 4.28 10.97
CA ILE A 144 -7.24 2.92 11.15
C ILE A 144 -6.99 2.34 9.76
N THR A 145 -5.72 2.06 9.43
CA THR A 145 -5.34 1.56 8.10
C THR A 145 -5.43 0.05 8.00
N ASN A 146 -4.98 -0.65 9.05
CA ASN A 146 -4.95 -2.11 9.06
C ASN A 146 -5.09 -2.66 10.48
N ILE A 147 -5.55 -3.90 10.61
CA ILE A 147 -5.48 -4.72 11.82
C ILE A 147 -4.56 -5.90 11.48
N PHE A 148 -3.37 -5.94 12.11
CA PHE A 148 -2.36 -6.97 11.85
C PHE A 148 -2.63 -8.26 12.60
N SER A 149 -3.28 -8.17 13.76
CA SER A 149 -3.61 -9.30 14.65
C SER A 149 -4.90 -8.97 15.41
N PRO A 150 -5.77 -9.98 15.64
CA PRO A 150 -5.70 -11.37 15.20
C PRO A 150 -6.12 -11.57 13.73
N GLU A 151 -5.54 -12.57 13.07
CA GLU A 151 -5.90 -12.97 11.70
C GLU A 151 -6.07 -14.50 11.58
N GLY A 152 -6.92 -14.94 10.66
CA GLY A 152 -7.02 -16.34 10.22
C GLY A 152 -7.43 -17.29 11.34
N GLN A 153 -6.69 -18.40 11.51
CA GLN A 153 -6.96 -19.44 12.51
C GLN A 153 -5.95 -19.37 13.66
N LEU A 154 -6.43 -19.28 14.88
CA LEU A 154 -5.63 -19.24 16.08
C LEU A 154 -5.81 -20.53 16.88
N CYS A 155 -4.69 -21.11 17.36
CA CYS A 155 -4.69 -22.28 18.23
C CYS A 155 -4.69 -21.95 19.72
N THR A 156 -4.77 -20.66 20.06
CA THR A 156 -4.80 -20.15 21.43
C THR A 156 -6.04 -19.30 21.64
N ALA A 157 -6.65 -19.42 22.81
CA ALA A 157 -7.78 -18.58 23.21
C ALA A 157 -7.35 -17.12 23.54
N THR A 158 -6.06 -16.91 23.76
CA THR A 158 -5.50 -15.60 24.10
C THR A 158 -5.11 -14.87 22.80
N VAL A 159 -5.66 -13.68 22.60
CA VAL A 159 -5.40 -12.82 21.46
C VAL A 159 -4.66 -11.55 21.91
N ASN A 160 -3.70 -11.13 21.12
CA ASN A 160 -2.92 -9.90 21.30
C ASN A 160 -3.14 -9.02 20.07
N PRO A 161 -4.15 -8.16 20.08
CA PRO A 161 -4.46 -7.38 18.89
C PRO A 161 -3.46 -6.27 18.65
N GLU A 162 -3.14 -6.08 17.36
CA GLU A 162 -2.30 -5.00 16.88
C GLU A 162 -2.93 -4.40 15.63
N PHE A 163 -2.93 -3.08 15.57
CA PHE A 163 -3.44 -2.33 14.42
C PHE A 163 -2.57 -1.11 14.14
N GLU A 164 -2.76 -0.52 12.98
CA GLU A 164 -2.05 0.68 12.56
C GLU A 164 -2.96 1.91 12.63
N LEU A 165 -2.51 2.91 13.41
CA LEU A 165 -3.07 4.25 13.46
C LEU A 165 -2.30 5.16 12.50
N ARG A 166 -3.00 5.96 11.69
CA ARG A 166 -2.41 6.94 10.78
C ARG A 166 -2.96 8.33 11.01
N ASN A 167 -2.09 9.33 10.91
CA ASN A 167 -2.47 10.73 10.83
C ASN A 167 -2.68 11.13 9.35
N TYR A 168 -3.92 11.34 8.95
CA TYR A 168 -4.31 11.84 7.62
C TYR A 168 -4.44 13.36 7.57
N GLY A 169 -4.52 14.01 8.74
CA GLY A 169 -4.65 15.47 8.86
C GLY A 169 -3.33 16.21 8.70
N SER A 170 -3.41 17.53 8.42
CA SER A 170 -2.23 18.39 8.30
C SER A 170 -1.62 18.77 9.65
N GLN A 171 -2.39 18.70 10.74
CA GLN A 171 -1.88 18.95 12.08
C GLN A 171 -1.27 17.68 12.66
N THR A 172 -0.17 17.82 13.41
CA THR A 172 0.40 16.72 14.18
C THR A 172 -0.66 16.12 15.10
N LEU A 173 -0.89 14.81 15.00
CA LEU A 173 -1.78 14.07 15.88
C LEU A 173 -1.06 13.80 17.19
N SER A 174 -1.58 14.36 18.28
CA SER A 174 -1.01 14.24 19.63
C SER A 174 -1.85 13.36 20.56
N SER A 175 -3.11 13.16 20.21
CA SER A 175 -4.02 12.28 20.96
C SER A 175 -5.17 11.81 20.08
N VAL A 176 -5.68 10.60 20.36
CA VAL A 176 -6.90 10.06 19.76
C VAL A 176 -7.55 9.07 20.70
N THR A 177 -8.88 9.04 20.72
CA THR A 177 -9.65 8.03 21.44
C THR A 177 -9.86 6.82 20.54
N ILE A 178 -9.38 5.65 20.96
CA ILE A 178 -9.52 4.38 20.27
C ILE A 178 -10.59 3.57 20.98
N THR A 179 -11.57 3.08 20.23
CA THR A 179 -12.64 2.20 20.72
C THR A 179 -12.56 0.87 19.98
N TYR A 180 -12.63 -0.23 20.72
CA TYR A 180 -12.64 -1.56 20.12
C TYR A 180 -13.67 -2.47 20.78
N GLN A 181 -14.12 -3.47 20.03
CA GLN A 181 -15.08 -4.47 20.52
C GLN A 181 -14.90 -5.79 19.81
N TYR A 182 -15.23 -6.87 20.50
CA TYR A 182 -15.33 -8.22 19.93
C TYR A 182 -16.80 -8.59 19.75
N ASP A 183 -17.12 -9.19 18.59
CA ASP A 183 -18.43 -9.80 18.27
C ASP A 183 -19.63 -8.87 18.48
N GLY A 184 -19.46 -7.57 18.29
CA GLY A 184 -20.50 -6.59 18.55
C GLY A 184 -20.86 -6.41 20.03
N GLY A 185 -19.98 -6.85 20.93
CA GLY A 185 -20.15 -6.74 22.38
C GLY A 185 -19.91 -5.34 22.94
N THR A 186 -19.51 -5.27 24.19
CA THR A 186 -19.27 -4.00 24.87
C THR A 186 -18.04 -3.28 24.32
N ASN A 187 -18.18 -2.00 24.00
CA ASN A 187 -17.08 -1.15 23.60
C ASN A 187 -16.07 -0.96 24.75
N GLN A 188 -14.82 -1.21 24.45
CA GLN A 188 -13.69 -0.87 25.29
C GLN A 188 -12.98 0.34 24.71
N THR A 189 -12.35 1.17 25.53
CA THR A 189 -11.75 2.42 25.08
C THR A 189 -10.35 2.58 25.66
N ILE A 190 -9.40 3.00 24.83
CA ILE A 190 -8.08 3.48 25.23
C ILE A 190 -7.84 4.87 24.64
N ASN A 191 -7.05 5.68 25.34
CA ASN A 191 -6.62 6.98 24.83
C ASN A 191 -5.16 6.85 24.40
N TRP A 192 -4.90 6.98 23.10
CA TRP A 192 -3.55 7.08 22.58
C TRP A 192 -3.04 8.51 22.73
N THR A 193 -1.77 8.66 23.06
CA THR A 193 -1.05 9.93 23.07
C THR A 193 0.34 9.74 22.47
N GLY A 194 0.75 10.65 21.63
CA GLY A 194 2.02 10.55 20.89
C GLY A 194 2.32 11.80 20.09
N SER A 195 3.01 11.62 18.98
CA SER A 195 3.32 12.70 18.04
C SER A 195 3.48 12.10 16.65
N LEU A 196 2.40 12.06 15.87
CA LEU A 196 2.45 11.64 14.47
C LEU A 196 2.30 12.86 13.58
N ALA A 197 3.32 13.16 12.78
CA ALA A 197 3.22 14.13 11.71
C ALA A 197 2.26 13.63 10.62
N GLN A 198 1.92 14.49 9.67
CA GLN A 198 1.09 14.11 8.55
C GLN A 198 1.65 12.89 7.82
N SER A 199 0.78 11.94 7.47
CA SER A 199 1.08 10.66 6.80
C SER A 199 1.87 9.65 7.66
N GLU A 200 2.31 10.00 8.85
CA GLU A 200 2.97 9.05 9.75
C GLU A 200 1.98 8.05 10.32
N VAL A 201 2.52 6.87 10.62
CA VAL A 201 1.79 5.73 11.18
C VAL A 201 2.45 5.23 12.45
N GLU A 202 1.67 4.60 13.31
CA GLU A 202 2.15 3.89 14.50
C GLU A 202 1.35 2.60 14.71
N THR A 203 2.07 1.51 14.98
CA THR A 203 1.42 0.26 15.37
C THR A 203 1.07 0.31 16.86
N ILE A 204 -0.20 0.10 17.13
CA ILE A 204 -0.78 0.14 18.48
C ILE A 204 -1.18 -1.27 18.90
N SER A 205 -0.72 -1.71 20.07
CA SER A 205 -1.16 -2.96 20.68
C SER A 205 -2.33 -2.69 21.63
N LEU A 206 -3.41 -3.46 21.51
CA LEU A 206 -4.53 -3.44 22.47
C LEU A 206 -4.26 -4.39 23.65
N PRO A 207 -4.96 -4.23 24.78
CA PRO A 207 -4.91 -5.19 25.86
C PRO A 207 -5.21 -6.62 25.37
N THR A 208 -4.45 -7.57 25.94
CA THR A 208 -4.67 -9.00 25.69
C THR A 208 -6.06 -9.42 26.17
N GLU A 209 -6.77 -10.19 25.35
CA GLU A 209 -8.11 -10.71 25.65
C GLU A 209 -8.13 -12.24 25.54
N THR A 210 -9.00 -12.90 26.30
CA THR A 210 -9.23 -14.35 26.21
C THR A 210 -10.65 -14.59 25.73
N LEU A 211 -10.77 -15.17 24.55
CA LEU A 211 -12.05 -15.42 23.90
C LEU A 211 -12.37 -16.91 23.90
N GLY A 212 -13.64 -17.25 23.66
CA GLY A 212 -14.09 -18.63 23.49
C GLY A 212 -13.57 -19.25 22.19
N THR A 213 -13.89 -20.52 21.98
CA THR A 213 -13.62 -21.19 20.69
C THR A 213 -14.70 -20.83 19.68
N GLY A 214 -14.31 -20.73 18.40
CA GLY A 214 -15.21 -20.40 17.30
C GLY A 214 -14.84 -19.13 16.55
N PRO A 215 -15.68 -18.69 15.62
CA PRO A 215 -15.48 -17.48 14.85
C PRO A 215 -15.69 -16.22 15.69
N HIS A 216 -14.79 -15.26 15.51
CA HIS A 216 -14.82 -13.96 16.18
C HIS A 216 -14.57 -12.83 15.18
N THR A 217 -15.01 -11.64 15.53
CA THR A 217 -14.74 -10.40 14.81
C THR A 217 -14.20 -9.35 15.78
N LEU A 218 -13.09 -8.72 15.44
CA LEU A 218 -12.59 -7.53 16.11
C LEU A 218 -12.92 -6.31 15.27
N THR A 219 -13.54 -5.30 15.86
CA THR A 219 -13.72 -3.98 15.26
C THR A 219 -12.91 -2.97 16.06
N VAL A 220 -12.12 -2.16 15.40
CA VAL A 220 -11.35 -1.06 15.97
C VAL A 220 -11.78 0.23 15.30
N SER A 221 -11.97 1.28 16.09
CA SER A 221 -12.30 2.61 15.58
C SER A 221 -11.57 3.70 16.35
N CYS A 222 -11.35 4.84 15.72
CA CYS A 222 -10.75 6.03 16.34
C CYS A 222 -11.70 7.22 16.27
N THR A 223 -11.59 8.14 17.24
CA THR A 223 -12.39 9.36 17.30
C THR A 223 -11.62 10.44 18.05
N SER A 224 -12.08 11.67 17.89
CA SER A 224 -11.59 12.84 18.66
C SER A 224 -10.09 13.09 18.53
N PRO A 225 -9.54 13.20 17.29
CA PRO A 225 -8.16 13.60 17.09
C PRO A 225 -7.90 14.95 17.78
N ASN A 226 -6.85 15.00 18.60
CA ASN A 226 -6.48 16.17 19.43
C ASN A 226 -7.65 16.75 20.25
N GLY A 227 -8.58 15.89 20.68
CA GLY A 227 -9.75 16.28 21.49
C GLY A 227 -10.86 16.99 20.70
N SER A 228 -10.79 17.06 19.38
CA SER A 228 -11.79 17.69 18.51
C SER A 228 -12.49 16.67 17.62
N ALA A 229 -13.54 17.09 16.90
CA ALA A 229 -14.21 16.23 15.93
C ALA A 229 -13.28 15.85 14.78
N ASP A 230 -13.30 14.58 14.41
CA ASP A 230 -12.65 14.10 13.22
C ASP A 230 -13.38 14.62 11.96
N GLN A 231 -12.62 15.14 11.00
CA GLN A 231 -13.18 15.78 9.82
C GLN A 231 -13.48 14.80 8.68
N ASN A 232 -12.99 13.54 8.81
CA ASN A 232 -13.25 12.48 7.86
C ASN A 232 -13.53 11.15 8.56
N ASN A 233 -14.77 10.85 8.83
CA ASN A 233 -15.15 9.64 9.56
C ASN A 233 -15.12 8.35 8.69
N SER A 234 -14.81 8.42 7.39
CA SER A 234 -14.86 7.26 6.50
C SER A 234 -13.70 6.29 6.68
N ASN A 235 -12.58 6.75 7.24
CA ASN A 235 -11.36 5.97 7.50
C ASN A 235 -11.19 5.58 8.98
N ASN A 236 -12.12 5.97 9.84
CA ASN A 236 -12.00 5.85 11.30
C ASN A 236 -12.16 4.41 11.82
N SER A 237 -12.62 3.47 11.03
CA SER A 237 -12.94 2.12 11.52
C SER A 237 -12.50 1.03 10.57
N GLN A 238 -11.93 -0.02 11.16
CA GLN A 238 -11.60 -1.29 10.47
C GLN A 238 -12.11 -2.47 11.28
N ASN A 239 -12.30 -3.61 10.60
CA ASN A 239 -12.64 -4.86 11.24
C ASN A 239 -11.85 -6.02 10.62
N THR A 240 -11.64 -7.07 11.43
CA THR A 240 -11.05 -8.32 10.98
C THR A 240 -11.85 -9.49 11.57
N SER A 241 -11.88 -10.61 10.85
CA SER A 241 -12.49 -11.85 11.31
C SER A 241 -11.44 -12.94 11.47
N PHE A 242 -11.54 -13.69 12.56
CA PHE A 242 -10.63 -14.78 12.87
C PHE A 242 -11.38 -15.93 13.54
N ASN A 243 -10.73 -17.08 13.65
CA ASN A 243 -11.36 -18.26 14.26
C ASN A 243 -10.43 -18.89 15.30
N ILE A 244 -10.92 -19.08 16.51
CA ILE A 244 -10.22 -19.78 17.59
C ILE A 244 -10.62 -21.24 17.57
N ILE A 245 -9.64 -22.11 17.25
CA ILE A 245 -9.84 -23.55 17.23
C ILE A 245 -9.42 -24.11 18.60
N PRO A 246 -10.22 -24.97 19.21
CA PRO A 246 -9.85 -25.58 20.49
C PRO A 246 -8.56 -26.38 20.32
N THR A 247 -7.55 -26.00 21.08
CA THR A 247 -6.26 -26.66 21.29
C THR A 247 -5.86 -27.68 20.24
N GLY A 248 -5.31 -27.22 19.12
CA GLY A 248 -4.48 -28.06 18.28
C GLY A 248 -3.19 -28.38 19.04
N GLN A 249 -2.77 -29.64 19.03
CA GLN A 249 -1.42 -29.96 19.46
C GLN A 249 -0.45 -29.61 18.33
N ILE A 250 0.66 -28.96 18.70
CA ILE A 250 1.75 -28.72 17.73
C ILE A 250 2.31 -30.10 17.35
N ALA A 251 2.17 -30.47 16.08
CA ALA A 251 2.86 -31.61 15.52
C ALA A 251 4.19 -31.15 14.92
N THR A 252 5.30 -31.64 15.47
CA THR A 252 6.61 -31.43 14.85
C THR A 252 6.88 -32.63 13.96
N ILE A 253 7.12 -32.36 12.68
CA ILE A 253 7.53 -33.41 11.72
C ILE A 253 9.02 -33.21 11.48
N GLU A 254 9.79 -34.19 11.95
CA GLU A 254 11.22 -34.28 11.66
C GLU A 254 11.40 -35.31 10.52
N VAL A 255 11.94 -34.84 9.41
CA VAL A 255 12.24 -35.67 8.24
C VAL A 255 13.74 -35.78 8.11
N THR A 256 14.27 -36.97 8.40
CA THR A 256 15.66 -37.28 8.14
C THR A 256 15.74 -38.00 6.82
N THR A 257 16.41 -37.42 5.84
CA THR A 257 16.67 -38.04 4.54
C THR A 257 18.06 -38.66 4.51
N ASP A 258 18.18 -39.73 3.75
CA ASP A 258 19.47 -40.26 3.32
C ASP A 258 19.95 -39.61 2.02
N CYS A 259 20.80 -40.28 1.23
CA CYS A 259 21.33 -39.75 -0.04
C CYS A 259 20.25 -39.47 -1.11
N TRP A 260 19.01 -39.88 -0.89
CA TRP A 260 17.92 -39.82 -1.86
C TRP A 260 16.78 -38.90 -1.39
N GLY A 261 17.11 -37.74 -0.83
CA GLY A 261 16.15 -36.74 -0.35
C GLY A 261 15.12 -36.31 -1.40
N SER A 262 15.51 -36.29 -2.66
CA SER A 262 14.62 -35.95 -3.79
C SER A 262 13.45 -36.91 -4.00
N GLU A 263 13.52 -38.12 -3.48
CA GLU A 263 12.45 -39.14 -3.56
C GLU A 263 11.45 -39.04 -2.39
N VAL A 264 11.77 -38.23 -1.36
CA VAL A 264 10.96 -38.12 -0.14
C VAL A 264 9.91 -37.01 -0.29
N GLN A 265 8.66 -37.41 -0.23
CA GLN A 265 7.52 -36.48 -0.15
C GLN A 265 6.52 -36.99 0.90
N TRP A 266 5.84 -36.09 1.57
CA TRP A 266 4.79 -36.41 2.52
C TRP A 266 3.63 -35.43 2.47
N ASN A 267 2.46 -35.91 2.83
CA ASN A 267 1.26 -35.09 3.00
C ASN A 267 0.63 -35.37 4.36
N ILE A 268 0.11 -34.34 5.00
CA ILE A 268 -0.84 -34.47 6.11
C ILE A 268 -2.23 -34.21 5.55
N THR A 269 -3.14 -35.16 5.79
CA THR A 269 -4.53 -35.03 5.38
C THR A 269 -5.43 -35.00 6.60
N GLU A 270 -6.64 -34.45 6.46
CA GLU A 270 -7.69 -34.61 7.46
C GLU A 270 -8.10 -36.11 7.63
N PRO A 271 -8.75 -36.46 8.74
CA PRO A 271 -9.33 -37.79 8.89
C PRO A 271 -10.36 -38.08 7.80
N GLY A 272 -10.04 -38.97 6.88
CA GLY A 272 -10.85 -39.28 5.68
C GLY A 272 -10.10 -39.04 4.36
N GLY A 273 -8.99 -38.31 4.38
CA GLY A 273 -8.00 -38.25 3.32
C GLY A 273 -8.37 -37.43 2.09
N THR A 274 -9.37 -36.52 2.18
CA THR A 274 -9.84 -35.75 1.04
C THR A 274 -9.19 -34.36 0.93
N GLU A 275 -8.71 -33.79 2.03
CA GLU A 275 -8.04 -32.49 2.05
C GLU A 275 -6.59 -32.64 2.53
N ILE A 276 -5.65 -32.03 1.81
CA ILE A 276 -4.24 -31.96 2.20
C ILE A 276 -4.05 -30.73 3.07
N LEU A 277 -3.73 -30.95 4.35
CA LEU A 277 -3.52 -29.89 5.33
C LEU A 277 -2.09 -29.33 5.30
N ALA A 278 -1.12 -30.18 4.96
CA ALA A 278 0.27 -29.79 4.77
C ALA A 278 0.99 -30.77 3.86
N THR A 279 2.05 -30.31 3.22
CA THR A 279 2.91 -31.14 2.36
C THR A 279 4.36 -30.73 2.54
N GLY A 280 5.29 -31.65 2.32
CA GLY A 280 6.72 -31.36 2.31
C GLY A 280 7.47 -32.25 1.33
N GLY A 281 8.67 -31.83 0.95
CA GLY A 281 9.49 -32.46 -0.08
C GLY A 281 9.15 -31.99 -1.51
N PRO A 282 9.95 -32.41 -2.51
CA PRO A 282 11.19 -33.17 -2.34
C PRO A 282 12.30 -32.41 -1.64
N TYR A 283 13.21 -33.09 -0.98
CA TYR A 283 14.37 -32.54 -0.30
C TYR A 283 15.63 -32.68 -1.17
N THR A 284 16.68 -31.94 -0.82
CA THR A 284 17.95 -32.02 -1.55
C THR A 284 18.65 -33.35 -1.24
N ASP A 285 19.17 -34.01 -2.26
CA ASP A 285 20.06 -35.17 -2.10
C ASP A 285 21.40 -34.70 -1.48
N ILE A 286 21.92 -35.51 -0.56
CA ILE A 286 23.18 -35.20 0.17
C ILE A 286 24.31 -36.04 -0.41
#